data_1be39d57f568be1ed1feb87031cc211e
#
_entry.id   1be39d57f568be1ed1feb87031cc211e
#
_cell.length_a   1.000
_cell.length_b   1.000
_cell.length_c   1.000
_cell.angle_alpha   90.00
_cell.angle_beta   90.00
_cell.angle_gamma   90.00
#
_symmetry.space_group_name_H-M   'P 1'
#
loop_
_entity.id
_entity.type
_entity.pdbx_description
1 polymer ?
#
loop_
_entity_poly.entity_id
_entity_poly.type
_entity_poly.pdbx_seq_one_letter_code
_entity_poly.pdbx_strand_id
1 'polypeptide(L)'
;MTLVTGASTRGAAEGARAQVVSSDGGSIDAHVVVLAAGAHSAGLASQCGDPVPLDTERGYHVQWPGLSAGRPGDGAEGSSQAGLLTRPVCTPEGGFIVTPMSGGVRAAGLVELGGTCAAPVPERFGQLEDYTRWMLKEEAVAALGERDRANDWLGFRPTLPDALPVIGPSSKIPGVVYAFGHQHVGWTLGGITGRIVADLALGKQPEVDITPFAARRFDATPWWRAFRAFA
;
A
#
# COMPACT_ATOMS: atom_id res chain seq x y z
N MET A 1 8.23 -14.14 -7.66
CA MET A 1 8.61 -14.63 -6.33
C MET A 1 7.66 -15.78 -6.00
N THR A 2 8.19 -16.93 -5.66
CA THR A 2 7.39 -18.09 -5.27
C THR A 2 7.77 -18.45 -3.84
N LEU A 3 6.79 -18.52 -2.95
CA LEU A 3 7.02 -18.99 -1.59
C LEU A 3 6.81 -20.51 -1.59
N VAL A 4 7.85 -21.27 -1.35
CA VAL A 4 7.74 -22.72 -1.15
C VAL A 4 7.90 -22.99 0.33
N THR A 5 6.94 -23.66 0.87
CA THR A 5 6.85 -23.98 2.28
C THR A 5 6.94 -25.48 2.45
N GLY A 6 7.73 -25.92 3.38
CA GLY A 6 7.77 -27.31 3.76
C GLY A 6 8.59 -27.51 5.01
N ALA A 7 7.99 -28.14 6.00
CA ALA A 7 8.75 -28.78 7.03
C ALA A 7 9.62 -29.85 6.35
N SER A 8 10.95 -29.73 6.49
CA SER A 8 11.92 -30.76 6.08
C SER A 8 11.95 -31.10 4.59
N THR A 9 12.52 -30.23 3.77
CA THR A 9 13.18 -30.66 2.55
C THR A 9 14.64 -31.00 2.89
N ARG A 10 15.16 -32.09 2.32
CA ARG A 10 16.59 -32.46 2.43
C ARG A 10 17.43 -31.27 1.99
N GLY A 11 18.14 -30.64 2.94
CA GLY A 11 19.02 -29.51 2.69
C GLY A 11 18.61 -28.18 3.34
N ALA A 12 17.47 -28.08 4.03
CA ALA A 12 17.13 -26.89 4.81
C ALA A 12 18.08 -26.70 6.00
N ALA A 13 18.43 -25.45 6.31
CA ALA A 13 19.24 -25.12 7.48
C ALA A 13 18.57 -25.62 8.76
N GLU A 14 19.38 -26.09 9.73
CA GLU A 14 18.88 -26.61 10.99
C GLU A 14 18.03 -25.57 11.72
N GLY A 15 16.79 -25.92 12.04
CA GLY A 15 15.82 -25.03 12.68
C GLY A 15 15.00 -24.13 11.74
N ALA A 16 15.27 -24.14 10.42
CA ALA A 16 14.45 -23.38 9.46
C ALA A 16 13.02 -23.94 9.44
N ARG A 17 12.03 -23.03 9.47
CA ARG A 17 10.59 -23.37 9.44
C ARG A 17 9.93 -23.03 8.12
N ALA A 18 10.52 -22.10 7.35
CA ALA A 18 10.01 -21.65 6.07
C ALA A 18 11.15 -21.38 5.09
N GLN A 19 10.88 -21.55 3.81
CA GLN A 19 11.82 -21.25 2.73
C GLN A 19 11.17 -20.29 1.73
N VAL A 20 11.90 -19.27 1.32
CA VAL A 20 11.51 -18.39 0.23
C VAL A 20 12.28 -18.78 -1.02
N VAL A 21 11.56 -19.07 -2.11
CA VAL A 21 12.17 -19.38 -3.41
C VAL A 21 11.90 -18.22 -4.38
N SER A 22 12.96 -17.72 -5.00
CA SER A 22 12.88 -16.71 -6.04
C SER A 22 12.55 -17.32 -7.41
N SER A 23 12.00 -16.52 -8.31
CA SER A 23 11.67 -16.95 -9.68
C SER A 23 12.90 -17.33 -10.53
N ASP A 24 14.10 -16.89 -10.13
CA ASP A 24 15.38 -17.25 -10.74
C ASP A 24 15.99 -18.54 -10.17
N GLY A 25 15.28 -19.21 -9.24
CA GLY A 25 15.68 -20.47 -8.63
C GLY A 25 16.52 -20.33 -7.35
N GLY A 26 16.83 -19.10 -6.92
CA GLY A 26 17.47 -18.86 -5.62
C GLY A 26 16.54 -19.20 -4.47
N SER A 27 17.08 -19.66 -3.33
CA SER A 27 16.30 -19.94 -2.14
C SER A 27 16.95 -19.40 -0.87
N ILE A 28 16.10 -19.00 0.09
CA ILE A 28 16.51 -18.52 1.41
C ILE A 28 15.72 -19.30 2.46
N ASP A 29 16.43 -19.97 3.35
CA ASP A 29 15.85 -20.61 4.53
C ASP A 29 15.73 -19.62 5.67
N ALA A 30 14.60 -19.62 6.37
CA ALA A 30 14.32 -18.70 7.46
C ALA A 30 13.58 -19.37 8.62
N HIS A 31 13.80 -18.87 9.84
CA HIS A 31 12.99 -19.27 10.99
C HIS A 31 11.58 -18.67 10.91
N VAL A 32 11.48 -17.42 10.43
CA VAL A 32 10.23 -16.72 10.19
C VAL A 32 10.30 -15.94 8.88
N VAL A 33 9.24 -16.02 8.09
CA VAL A 33 9.03 -15.21 6.88
C VAL A 33 7.86 -14.28 7.13
N VAL A 34 8.09 -12.98 7.01
CA VAL A 34 7.03 -11.97 7.07
C VAL A 34 6.56 -11.64 5.66
N LEU A 35 5.29 -11.93 5.36
CA LEU A 35 4.66 -11.63 4.09
C LEU A 35 3.98 -10.27 4.18
N ALA A 36 4.66 -9.25 3.62
CA ALA A 36 4.25 -7.84 3.64
C ALA A 36 4.29 -7.23 2.22
N ALA A 37 3.84 -7.98 1.19
CA ALA A 37 3.98 -7.63 -0.22
C ALA A 37 2.83 -6.72 -0.73
N GLY A 38 2.09 -6.03 0.15
CA GLY A 38 1.01 -5.11 -0.20
C GLY A 38 -0.04 -5.78 -1.11
N ALA A 39 -0.36 -5.16 -2.24
CA ALA A 39 -1.35 -5.67 -3.19
C ALA A 39 -0.98 -7.03 -3.82
N HIS A 40 0.29 -7.41 -3.79
CA HIS A 40 0.76 -8.69 -4.34
C HIS A 40 0.71 -9.84 -3.33
N SER A 41 0.21 -9.60 -2.13
CA SER A 41 0.18 -10.60 -1.05
C SER A 41 -0.81 -11.74 -1.28
N ALA A 42 -1.90 -11.52 -2.03
CA ALA A 42 -2.94 -12.54 -2.25
C ALA A 42 -2.40 -13.84 -2.86
N GLY A 43 -1.58 -13.73 -3.91
CA GLY A 43 -0.97 -14.88 -4.58
C GLY A 43 -0.03 -15.65 -3.66
N LEU A 44 0.74 -14.95 -2.84
CA LEU A 44 1.67 -15.55 -1.88
C LEU A 44 0.93 -16.21 -0.71
N ALA A 45 -0.11 -15.57 -0.17
CA ALA A 45 -0.95 -16.16 0.87
C ALA A 45 -1.68 -17.42 0.37
N SER A 46 -2.15 -17.43 -0.89
CA SER A 46 -2.74 -18.62 -1.51
C SER A 46 -1.74 -19.76 -1.64
N GLN A 47 -0.49 -19.48 -1.95
CA GLN A 47 0.58 -20.52 -1.97
C GLN A 47 0.84 -21.07 -0.57
N CYS A 48 0.65 -20.26 0.47
CA CYS A 48 0.70 -20.74 1.87
C CYS A 48 -0.54 -21.54 2.28
N GLY A 49 -1.56 -21.70 1.43
CA GLY A 49 -2.79 -22.38 1.74
C GLY A 49 -3.84 -21.53 2.47
N ASP A 50 -3.59 -20.21 2.60
CA ASP A 50 -4.50 -19.25 3.21
C ASP A 50 -5.01 -18.26 2.13
N PRO A 51 -5.94 -18.66 1.24
CA PRO A 51 -6.46 -17.76 0.21
C PRO A 51 -7.27 -16.63 0.85
N VAL A 52 -6.97 -15.40 0.47
CA VAL A 52 -7.66 -14.19 0.94
C VAL A 52 -8.23 -13.39 -0.23
N PRO A 53 -9.40 -12.76 -0.08
CA PRO A 53 -10.04 -11.95 -1.13
C PRO A 53 -9.44 -10.54 -1.19
N LEU A 54 -8.11 -10.44 -1.35
CA LEU A 54 -7.41 -9.18 -1.50
C LEU A 54 -7.51 -8.72 -2.95
N ASP A 55 -7.96 -7.49 -3.15
CA ASP A 55 -7.95 -6.77 -4.41
C ASP A 55 -7.30 -5.40 -4.22
N THR A 56 -7.41 -4.52 -5.20
CA THR A 56 -6.80 -3.20 -5.14
C THR A 56 -7.79 -2.08 -5.40
N GLU A 57 -7.69 -1.05 -4.57
CA GLU A 57 -8.20 0.28 -4.90
C GLU A 57 -7.05 1.08 -5.51
N ARG A 58 -7.08 1.23 -6.84
CA ARG A 58 -6.06 1.95 -7.59
C ARG A 58 -6.19 3.44 -7.31
N GLY A 59 -5.06 4.09 -7.01
CA GLY A 59 -4.98 5.52 -6.78
C GLY A 59 -3.94 6.16 -7.68
N TYR A 60 -4.21 7.40 -8.08
CA TYR A 60 -3.37 8.16 -9.01
C TYR A 60 -2.72 9.32 -8.32
N HIS A 61 -1.56 9.76 -8.80
CA HIS A 61 -1.06 11.08 -8.48
C HIS A 61 -0.44 11.79 -9.69
N VAL A 62 -0.49 13.11 -9.62
CA VAL A 62 0.18 14.04 -10.54
C VAL A 62 0.99 15.04 -9.74
N GLN A 63 2.04 15.61 -10.35
CA GLN A 63 2.95 16.54 -9.68
C GLN A 63 3.24 17.76 -10.53
N TRP A 64 3.49 18.88 -9.85
CA TRP A 64 3.97 20.13 -10.42
C TRP A 64 5.28 20.50 -9.72
N PRO A 65 6.40 20.51 -10.44
CA PRO A 65 7.70 20.88 -9.89
C PRO A 65 7.81 22.40 -9.65
N GLY A 66 8.74 22.81 -8.83
CA GLY A 66 9.15 24.23 -8.71
C GLY A 66 8.35 25.10 -7.75
N LEU A 67 7.22 24.62 -7.23
CA LEU A 67 6.46 25.31 -6.19
C LEU A 67 6.89 24.79 -4.82
N SER A 68 7.97 25.34 -4.30
CA SER A 68 8.46 24.99 -2.96
C SER A 68 7.39 25.31 -1.91
N ALA A 69 7.08 24.31 -1.06
CA ALA A 69 6.39 24.60 0.19
C ALA A 69 7.32 25.45 1.05
N GLY A 70 7.02 26.73 1.19
CA GLY A 70 7.65 27.55 2.21
C GLY A 70 7.33 26.93 3.57
N ARG A 71 8.28 26.23 4.20
CA ARG A 71 8.14 25.90 5.61
C ARG A 71 8.13 27.19 6.42
N PRO A 72 7.20 27.34 7.38
CA PRO A 72 7.34 28.40 8.38
C PRO A 72 8.68 28.17 9.12
N GLY A 73 9.67 29.04 8.87
CA GLY A 73 10.99 28.94 9.50
C GLY A 73 12.17 28.77 8.58
N ASP A 74 11.99 28.38 7.31
CA ASP A 74 13.06 28.44 6.33
C ASP A 74 13.24 29.93 5.94
N GLY A 75 14.25 30.59 6.47
CA GLY A 75 14.54 32.01 6.33
C GLY A 75 14.84 32.47 4.90
N ALA A 76 13.89 32.31 4.00
CA ALA A 76 13.87 32.91 2.69
C ALA A 76 13.21 34.31 2.80
N GLU A 77 13.86 35.20 3.54
CA GLU A 77 13.64 36.63 3.38
C GLU A 77 14.07 36.99 1.95
N GLY A 78 13.10 37.14 1.04
CA GLY A 78 13.33 37.67 -0.28
C GLY A 78 12.77 36.90 -1.49
N SER A 79 12.19 35.71 -1.36
CA SER A 79 11.46 35.12 -2.48
C SER A 79 9.98 35.52 -2.44
N SER A 80 9.54 36.27 -3.44
CA SER A 80 8.16 36.69 -3.67
C SER A 80 7.19 35.53 -4.00
N GLN A 81 7.60 34.31 -3.81
CA GLN A 81 6.79 33.10 -3.93
C GLN A 81 6.56 32.51 -2.54
N ALA A 82 5.69 33.17 -1.76
CA ALA A 82 5.03 32.51 -0.63
C ALA A 82 4.44 31.21 -1.16
N GLY A 83 4.84 30.07 -0.57
CA GLY A 83 4.48 28.75 -1.07
C GLY A 83 2.97 28.64 -1.28
N LEU A 84 2.57 28.13 -2.42
CA LEU A 84 1.17 27.98 -2.84
C LEU A 84 0.30 27.30 -1.78
N LEU A 85 0.90 26.35 -1.08
CA LEU A 85 0.29 25.59 0.01
C LEU A 85 1.30 25.41 1.14
N THR A 86 0.87 25.60 2.37
CA THR A 86 1.68 25.35 3.58
C THR A 86 1.32 24.04 4.28
N ARG A 87 0.22 23.43 3.89
CA ARG A 87 -0.31 22.18 4.46
C ARG A 87 -1.08 21.38 3.40
N PRO A 88 -1.28 20.06 3.59
CA PRO A 88 -2.20 19.29 2.76
C PRO A 88 -3.62 19.83 2.83
N VAL A 89 -4.29 19.89 1.69
CA VAL A 89 -5.69 20.28 1.56
C VAL A 89 -6.46 19.17 0.89
N CYS A 90 -7.58 18.77 1.50
CA CYS A 90 -8.47 17.74 1.01
C CYS A 90 -9.84 18.34 0.73
N THR A 91 -10.45 17.97 -0.39
CA THR A 91 -11.85 18.30 -0.69
C THR A 91 -12.68 17.03 -0.63
N PRO A 92 -13.80 17.01 0.13
CA PRO A 92 -14.67 15.83 0.20
C PRO A 92 -15.21 15.42 -1.17
N GLU A 93 -15.56 16.41 -2.01
CA GLU A 93 -16.19 16.22 -3.30
C GLU A 93 -15.27 15.58 -4.34
N GLY A 94 -13.96 15.83 -4.24
CA GLY A 94 -12.99 15.38 -5.24
C GLY A 94 -12.35 14.04 -4.97
N GLY A 95 -12.41 13.55 -3.73
CA GLY A 95 -11.73 12.30 -3.33
C GLY A 95 -10.21 12.35 -3.54
N PHE A 96 -9.59 13.53 -3.40
CA PHE A 96 -8.16 13.74 -3.59
C PHE A 96 -7.59 14.72 -2.56
N ILE A 97 -6.28 14.70 -2.41
CA ILE A 97 -5.52 15.57 -1.50
C ILE A 97 -4.45 16.29 -2.31
N VAL A 98 -4.36 17.60 -2.18
CA VAL A 98 -3.22 18.39 -2.70
C VAL A 98 -2.24 18.64 -1.56
N THR A 99 -1.01 18.22 -1.76
CA THR A 99 0.03 18.22 -0.72
C THR A 99 1.24 18.99 -1.18
N PRO A 100 1.74 19.95 -0.38
CA PRO A 100 3.04 20.57 -0.61
C PRO A 100 4.15 19.55 -0.38
N MET A 101 5.10 19.47 -1.32
CA MET A 101 6.26 18.59 -1.28
C MET A 101 7.54 19.43 -1.27
N SER A 102 8.68 18.84 -0.90
CA SER A 102 9.97 19.53 -0.89
C SER A 102 10.39 20.06 -2.27
N GLY A 103 9.90 19.49 -3.35
CA GLY A 103 10.23 19.87 -4.73
C GLY A 103 9.03 20.33 -5.55
N GLY A 104 7.86 20.61 -4.93
CA GLY A 104 6.69 21.02 -5.69
C GLY A 104 5.36 20.76 -4.99
N VAL A 105 4.31 20.57 -5.76
CA VAL A 105 2.96 20.23 -5.29
C VAL A 105 2.55 18.89 -5.89
N ARG A 106 1.91 18.04 -5.11
CA ARG A 106 1.34 16.76 -5.54
C ARG A 106 -0.17 16.72 -5.28
N ALA A 107 -0.92 16.37 -6.30
CA ALA A 107 -2.31 15.95 -6.13
C ALA A 107 -2.39 14.43 -6.21
N ALA A 108 -2.95 13.80 -5.20
CA ALA A 108 -3.08 12.34 -5.11
C ALA A 108 -4.47 11.95 -4.63
N GLY A 109 -5.05 10.94 -5.25
CA GLY A 109 -6.38 10.48 -4.86
C GLY A 109 -6.99 9.52 -5.86
N LEU A 110 -8.30 9.65 -5.98
CA LEU A 110 -9.19 8.79 -6.76
C LEU A 110 -9.20 7.34 -6.24
N VAL A 111 -10.25 6.64 -6.57
CA VAL A 111 -10.40 5.19 -6.33
C VAL A 111 -10.91 4.55 -7.60
N GLU A 112 -10.19 3.53 -8.07
CA GLU A 112 -10.57 2.73 -9.21
C GLU A 112 -10.36 1.26 -8.89
N LEU A 113 -11.36 0.44 -9.15
CA LEU A 113 -11.25 -1.01 -9.05
C LEU A 113 -10.77 -1.54 -10.41
N GLY A 114 -9.66 -2.25 -10.44
CA GLY A 114 -9.06 -2.70 -11.71
C GLY A 114 -7.91 -3.69 -11.53
N GLY A 115 -7.75 -4.24 -10.35
CA GLY A 115 -6.68 -5.19 -10.06
C GLY A 115 -5.29 -4.60 -10.27
N THR A 116 -4.28 -5.46 -10.32
CA THR A 116 -2.87 -5.06 -10.47
C THR A 116 -2.36 -5.09 -11.91
N CYS A 117 -3.13 -5.66 -12.85
CA CYS A 117 -2.66 -5.94 -14.22
C CYS A 117 -3.20 -4.95 -15.26
N ALA A 118 -4.34 -4.29 -15.00
CA ALA A 118 -4.91 -3.34 -15.95
C ALA A 118 -4.02 -2.10 -16.13
N ALA A 119 -3.90 -1.62 -17.38
CA ALA A 119 -3.14 -0.40 -17.66
C ALA A 119 -3.72 0.81 -16.91
N PRO A 120 -2.91 1.84 -16.61
CA PRO A 120 -3.43 3.11 -16.13
C PRO A 120 -4.44 3.72 -17.10
N VAL A 121 -5.46 4.40 -16.57
CA VAL A 121 -6.44 5.16 -17.35
C VAL A 121 -5.94 6.61 -17.47
N PRO A 122 -5.49 7.07 -18.64
CA PRO A 122 -4.86 8.39 -18.81
C PRO A 122 -5.76 9.55 -18.38
N GLU A 123 -7.07 9.43 -18.56
CA GLU A 123 -8.08 10.42 -18.21
C GLU A 123 -8.11 10.72 -16.71
N ARG A 124 -7.70 9.76 -15.86
CA ARG A 124 -7.63 9.94 -14.40
C ARG A 124 -6.56 10.95 -14.00
N PHE A 125 -5.45 10.99 -14.70
CA PHE A 125 -4.43 12.00 -14.48
C PHE A 125 -4.93 13.41 -14.87
N GLY A 126 -5.64 13.52 -16.01
CA GLY A 126 -6.30 14.77 -16.41
C GLY A 126 -7.33 15.23 -15.39
N GLN A 127 -8.15 14.31 -14.89
CA GLN A 127 -9.15 14.59 -13.85
C GLN A 127 -8.51 15.17 -12.57
N LEU A 128 -7.38 14.63 -12.12
CA LEU A 128 -6.66 15.18 -10.95
C LEU A 128 -6.09 16.57 -11.24
N GLU A 129 -5.59 16.81 -12.45
CA GLU A 129 -5.13 18.13 -12.86
C GLU A 129 -6.27 19.14 -12.85
N ASP A 130 -7.40 18.84 -13.49
CA ASP A 130 -8.57 19.70 -13.58
C ASP A 130 -9.14 20.02 -12.19
N TYR A 131 -9.27 19.01 -11.33
CA TYR A 131 -9.74 19.19 -9.95
C TYR A 131 -8.79 20.05 -9.11
N THR A 132 -7.48 19.88 -9.32
CA THR A 132 -6.48 20.70 -8.61
C THR A 132 -6.58 22.15 -9.03
N ARG A 133 -6.70 22.43 -10.33
CA ARG A 133 -6.87 23.78 -10.86
C ARG A 133 -8.20 24.42 -10.40
N TRP A 134 -9.28 23.65 -10.37
CA TRP A 134 -10.58 24.11 -9.87
C TRP A 134 -10.54 24.48 -8.37
N MET A 135 -9.80 23.74 -7.57
CA MET A 135 -9.71 23.96 -6.11
C MET A 135 -8.88 25.20 -5.76
N LEU A 136 -7.93 25.57 -6.59
CA LEU A 136 -6.97 26.64 -6.30
C LEU A 136 -7.52 28.00 -6.76
N LYS A 137 -7.06 29.07 -6.10
CA LYS A 137 -7.32 30.44 -6.56
C LYS A 137 -6.60 30.69 -7.90
N GLU A 138 -7.12 31.64 -8.67
CA GLU A 138 -6.60 31.95 -10.01
C GLU A 138 -5.10 32.26 -10.02
N GLU A 139 -4.61 33.05 -9.04
CA GLU A 139 -3.20 33.39 -8.92
C GLU A 139 -2.33 32.15 -8.64
N ALA A 140 -2.88 31.21 -7.87
CA ALA A 140 -2.24 29.95 -7.55
C ALA A 140 -2.21 29.01 -8.77
N VAL A 141 -3.27 28.98 -9.57
CA VAL A 141 -3.32 28.22 -10.82
C VAL A 141 -2.29 28.76 -11.82
N ALA A 142 -2.16 30.09 -11.93
CA ALA A 142 -1.14 30.71 -12.78
C ALA A 142 0.29 30.35 -12.35
N ALA A 143 0.53 30.26 -11.04
CA ALA A 143 1.84 29.87 -10.48
C ALA A 143 2.11 28.35 -10.58
N LEU A 144 1.08 27.51 -10.73
CA LEU A 144 1.22 26.06 -10.75
C LEU A 144 2.03 25.56 -11.96
N GLY A 145 1.92 26.24 -13.10
CA GLY A 145 2.64 25.86 -14.32
C GLY A 145 2.16 24.55 -14.93
N GLU A 146 3.07 23.87 -15.63
CA GLU A 146 2.79 22.59 -16.28
C GLU A 146 3.06 21.42 -15.35
N ARG A 147 2.23 20.38 -15.47
CA ARG A 147 2.37 19.12 -14.78
C ARG A 147 3.57 18.33 -15.29
N ASP A 148 4.31 17.73 -14.40
CA ASP A 148 5.37 16.78 -14.73
C ASP A 148 4.77 15.41 -15.09
N ARG A 149 4.48 15.23 -16.39
CA ARG A 149 3.86 13.99 -16.90
C ARG A 149 4.76 12.76 -16.80
N ALA A 150 6.07 12.95 -16.68
CA ALA A 150 7.02 11.86 -16.53
C ALA A 150 6.94 11.21 -15.14
N ASN A 151 6.41 11.94 -14.17
CA ASN A 151 6.18 11.48 -12.80
C ASN A 151 4.69 11.22 -12.48
N ASP A 152 3.84 11.07 -13.49
CA ASP A 152 2.49 10.53 -13.29
C ASP A 152 2.59 9.11 -12.72
N TRP A 153 1.81 8.81 -11.68
CA TRP A 153 1.94 7.54 -10.98
C TRP A 153 0.61 6.91 -10.61
N LEU A 154 0.57 5.60 -10.72
CA LEU A 154 -0.53 4.75 -10.29
C LEU A 154 -0.06 3.84 -9.15
N GLY A 155 -0.81 3.78 -8.06
CA GLY A 155 -0.56 2.90 -6.92
C GLY A 155 -1.71 1.96 -6.61
N PHE A 156 -1.37 0.86 -5.98
CA PHE A 156 -2.29 -0.22 -5.65
C PHE A 156 -2.50 -0.28 -4.14
N ARG A 157 -3.65 0.20 -3.65
CA ARG A 157 -4.00 0.06 -2.23
C ARG A 157 -4.51 -1.36 -1.98
N PRO A 158 -3.87 -2.14 -1.12
CA PRO A 158 -4.29 -3.52 -0.84
C PRO A 158 -5.59 -3.52 -0.03
N THR A 159 -6.69 -3.88 -0.66
CA THR A 159 -8.04 -3.75 -0.08
C THR A 159 -8.66 -5.10 0.15
N LEU A 160 -9.28 -5.26 1.31
CA LEU A 160 -10.06 -6.45 1.70
C LEU A 160 -11.53 -6.07 1.89
N PRO A 161 -12.49 -6.98 1.65
CA PRO A 161 -13.92 -6.65 1.67
C PRO A 161 -14.44 -6.16 3.02
N ASP A 162 -13.79 -6.56 4.11
CA ASP A 162 -14.13 -6.16 5.48
C ASP A 162 -13.35 -4.95 5.98
N ALA A 163 -12.52 -4.36 5.12
CA ALA A 163 -11.66 -3.21 5.43
C ALA A 163 -10.64 -3.44 6.57
N LEU A 164 -10.42 -4.67 7.02
CA LEU A 164 -9.44 -5.02 8.04
C LEU A 164 -8.19 -5.64 7.41
N PRO A 165 -6.97 -5.30 7.86
CA PRO A 165 -5.76 -5.94 7.36
C PRO A 165 -5.68 -7.42 7.78
N VAL A 166 -4.81 -8.16 7.10
CA VAL A 166 -4.41 -9.50 7.54
C VAL A 166 -3.11 -9.38 8.32
N ILE A 167 -3.19 -9.65 9.63
CA ILE A 167 -2.03 -9.62 10.53
C ILE A 167 -2.10 -10.88 11.40
N GLY A 168 -1.04 -11.66 11.41
CA GLY A 168 -0.95 -12.87 12.23
C GLY A 168 -0.26 -14.03 11.54
N PRO A 169 -0.11 -15.16 12.23
CA PRO A 169 0.53 -16.35 11.67
C PRO A 169 -0.34 -16.98 10.57
N SER A 170 0.30 -17.61 9.60
CA SER A 170 -0.38 -18.52 8.67
C SER A 170 -1.06 -19.64 9.43
N SER A 171 -2.27 -20.02 9.00
CA SER A 171 -3.00 -21.14 9.57
C SER A 171 -2.49 -22.49 9.09
N LYS A 172 -1.66 -22.51 8.03
CA LYS A 172 -1.20 -23.72 7.34
C LYS A 172 0.29 -23.94 7.45
N ILE A 173 1.07 -22.86 7.46
CA ILE A 173 2.53 -22.94 7.36
C ILE A 173 3.19 -22.33 8.59
N PRO A 174 3.81 -23.18 9.44
CA PRO A 174 4.60 -22.68 10.55
C PRO A 174 5.75 -21.78 10.07
N GLY A 175 6.00 -20.68 10.79
CA GLY A 175 7.06 -19.73 10.45
C GLY A 175 6.68 -18.68 9.41
N VAL A 176 5.45 -18.66 8.89
CA VAL A 176 4.95 -17.56 8.04
C VAL A 176 4.04 -16.64 8.86
N VAL A 177 4.29 -15.34 8.79
CA VAL A 177 3.50 -14.28 9.43
C VAL A 177 3.03 -13.30 8.36
N TYR A 178 1.76 -12.95 8.38
CA TYR A 178 1.14 -11.99 7.46
C TYR A 178 1.11 -10.57 8.04
N ALA A 179 1.33 -9.58 7.18
CA ALA A 179 1.23 -8.15 7.49
C ALA A 179 0.87 -7.35 6.23
N PHE A 180 -0.38 -7.44 5.76
CA PHE A 180 -0.81 -6.78 4.53
C PHE A 180 -2.31 -6.41 4.57
N GLY A 181 -2.77 -5.66 3.54
CA GLY A 181 -4.20 -5.36 3.40
C GLY A 181 -4.65 -4.09 4.14
N HIS A 182 -3.75 -3.15 4.41
CA HIS A 182 -4.00 -1.95 5.22
C HIS A 182 -4.71 -0.80 4.47
N GLN A 183 -5.10 -0.99 3.21
CA GLN A 183 -5.81 0.01 2.40
C GLN A 183 -5.13 1.40 2.41
N HIS A 184 -5.88 2.43 2.84
CA HIS A 184 -5.44 3.82 2.91
C HIS A 184 -4.59 4.15 4.14
N VAL A 185 -4.61 3.30 5.18
CA VAL A 185 -4.03 3.62 6.50
C VAL A 185 -2.74 2.88 6.81
N GLY A 186 -2.13 2.24 5.82
CA GLY A 186 -0.93 1.42 6.02
C GLY A 186 0.26 2.19 6.63
N TRP A 187 0.48 3.44 6.25
CA TRP A 187 1.50 4.28 6.85
C TRP A 187 1.23 4.55 8.33
N THR A 188 -0.01 4.90 8.67
CA THR A 188 -0.43 5.19 10.05
C THR A 188 -0.30 3.95 10.93
N LEU A 189 -0.69 2.78 10.41
CA LEU A 189 -0.68 1.53 11.16
C LEU A 189 0.66 0.79 11.09
N GLY A 190 1.63 1.26 10.32
CA GLY A 190 2.91 0.58 10.12
C GLY A 190 3.68 0.33 11.42
N GLY A 191 3.70 1.28 12.33
CA GLY A 191 4.38 1.15 13.62
C GLY A 191 3.79 0.04 14.51
N ILE A 192 2.47 0.05 14.70
CA ILE A 192 1.80 -0.98 15.53
C ILE A 192 1.84 -2.35 14.86
N THR A 193 1.66 -2.42 13.53
CA THR A 193 1.77 -3.66 12.78
C THR A 193 3.17 -4.25 12.91
N GLY A 194 4.21 -3.42 12.78
CA GLY A 194 5.60 -3.84 12.93
C GLY A 194 5.89 -4.40 14.33
N ARG A 195 5.34 -3.78 15.39
CA ARG A 195 5.45 -4.28 16.76
C ARG A 195 4.79 -5.65 16.93
N ILE A 196 3.53 -5.80 16.45
CA ILE A 196 2.81 -7.09 16.48
C ILE A 196 3.59 -8.17 15.76
N VAL A 197 4.09 -7.88 14.56
CA VAL A 197 4.87 -8.84 13.75
C VAL A 197 6.17 -9.22 14.44
N ALA A 198 6.87 -8.27 15.07
CA ALA A 198 8.09 -8.55 15.84
C ALA A 198 7.82 -9.47 17.04
N ASP A 199 6.74 -9.25 17.79
CA ASP A 199 6.34 -10.12 18.89
C ASP A 199 6.06 -11.54 18.37
N LEU A 200 5.29 -11.68 17.29
CA LEU A 200 5.00 -13.00 16.69
C LEU A 200 6.27 -13.70 16.19
N ALA A 201 7.18 -12.97 15.54
CA ALA A 201 8.43 -13.51 15.04
C ALA A 201 9.35 -14.01 16.17
N LEU A 202 9.28 -13.36 17.33
CA LEU A 202 10.01 -13.74 18.54
C LEU A 202 9.28 -14.78 19.40
N GLY A 203 8.12 -15.28 18.96
CA GLY A 203 7.30 -16.25 19.71
C GLY A 203 6.61 -15.64 20.93
N LYS A 204 6.45 -14.33 20.96
CA LYS A 204 5.76 -13.60 22.04
C LYS A 204 4.29 -13.40 21.71
N GLN A 205 3.46 -13.24 22.73
CA GLN A 205 2.07 -12.85 22.58
C GLN A 205 2.00 -11.32 22.37
N PRO A 206 1.38 -10.84 21.27
CA PRO A 206 1.11 -9.42 21.10
C PRO A 206 0.20 -8.87 22.21
N GLU A 207 0.40 -7.60 22.61
CA GLU A 207 -0.46 -6.93 23.58
C GLU A 207 -1.88 -6.67 23.06
N VAL A 208 -2.06 -6.65 21.73
CA VAL A 208 -3.35 -6.40 21.07
C VAL A 208 -3.95 -7.72 20.64
N ASP A 209 -5.26 -7.87 20.78
CA ASP A 209 -5.99 -9.02 20.21
C ASP A 209 -5.94 -8.96 18.68
N ILE A 210 -5.22 -9.91 18.08
CA ILE A 210 -5.08 -10.05 16.63
C ILE A 210 -6.07 -11.02 16.00
N THR A 211 -6.95 -11.63 16.79
CA THR A 211 -7.95 -12.60 16.32
C THR A 211 -8.80 -12.06 15.15
N PRO A 212 -9.28 -10.79 15.18
CA PRO A 212 -10.04 -10.22 14.08
C PRO A 212 -9.26 -10.09 12.77
N PHE A 213 -7.92 -10.08 12.83
CA PHE A 213 -7.04 -9.88 11.67
C PHE A 213 -6.52 -11.18 11.08
N ALA A 214 -6.87 -12.34 11.65
CA ALA A 214 -6.41 -13.63 11.16
C ALA A 214 -6.91 -13.93 9.74
N ALA A 215 -6.05 -14.50 8.87
CA ALA A 215 -6.42 -14.87 7.49
C ALA A 215 -7.60 -15.85 7.45
N ARG A 216 -7.67 -16.78 8.42
CA ARG A 216 -8.73 -17.79 8.53
C ARG A 216 -10.16 -17.23 8.67
N ARG A 217 -10.34 -15.92 8.96
CA ARG A 217 -11.66 -15.29 8.99
C ARG A 217 -12.39 -15.37 7.65
N PHE A 218 -11.63 -15.61 6.57
CA PHE A 218 -12.18 -15.82 5.23
C PHE A 218 -12.48 -17.28 4.88
N ASP A 219 -12.11 -18.24 5.73
CA ASP A 219 -12.36 -19.67 5.45
C ASP A 219 -13.86 -20.01 5.45
N ALA A 220 -14.63 -19.36 6.32
CA ALA A 220 -16.06 -19.65 6.55
C ALA A 220 -17.01 -18.87 5.62
N THR A 221 -16.52 -17.99 4.77
CA THR A 221 -17.37 -17.09 3.94
C THR A 221 -17.32 -17.47 2.45
N PRO A 222 -18.29 -18.29 1.97
CA PRO A 222 -18.30 -18.76 0.57
C PRO A 222 -18.59 -17.65 -0.46
N TRP A 223 -19.19 -16.54 -0.04
CA TRP A 223 -19.66 -15.48 -0.93
C TRP A 223 -18.52 -14.77 -1.73
N TRP A 224 -17.34 -14.63 -1.16
CA TRP A 224 -16.20 -14.01 -1.86
C TRP A 224 -15.60 -14.93 -2.94
N ARG A 225 -15.85 -16.25 -2.88
CA ARG A 225 -15.43 -17.19 -3.93
C ARG A 225 -16.15 -16.94 -5.25
N ALA A 226 -17.35 -16.38 -5.19
CA ALA A 226 -18.12 -16.01 -6.39
C ALA A 226 -17.46 -14.84 -7.15
N PHE A 227 -16.73 -13.97 -6.48
CA PHE A 227 -16.04 -12.84 -7.13
C PHE A 227 -14.74 -13.25 -7.87
N ARG A 228 -14.15 -14.41 -7.57
CA ARG A 228 -12.98 -14.92 -8.31
C ARG A 228 -13.28 -15.34 -9.76
N ALA A 229 -14.52 -15.49 -10.13
CA ALA A 229 -14.90 -15.85 -11.50
C ALA A 229 -14.83 -14.65 -12.49
N PHE A 230 -14.55 -13.44 -12.00
CA PHE A 230 -14.49 -12.20 -12.79
C PHE A 230 -13.10 -11.52 -12.76
N ALA A 231 -12.07 -12.17 -12.23
CA ALA A 231 -10.70 -11.67 -12.20
C ALA A 231 -9.78 -12.38 -13.22
#